data_8cafb8668e724f9971b904cd01df44fc
#
_entry.id   8cafb8668e724f9971b904cd01df44fc
#
_cell.length_a   1.000
_cell.length_b   1.000
_cell.length_c   1.000
_cell.angle_alpha   90.00
_cell.angle_beta   90.00
_cell.angle_gamma   90.00
#
_symmetry.space_group_name_H-M   'P 1'
#
loop_
_entity.id
_entity.type
_entity.pdbx_description
1 polymer ?
#
loop_
_entity_poly.entity_id
_entity_poly.type
_entity_poly.pdbx_seq_one_letter_code
_entity_poly.pdbx_strand_id
1 'polypeptide(L)'
;MFVMPGIIDAHSHLALDAINEATAPVTAEVFVGDAMNPFDVGIYRALAGGVTAAHAMHGSANAIGGEGETMKFRYGTTNPNDLRMQGAPRTIKFALGENPTRVHGSGNG
;
A
#
# COMPACT_ATOMS: atom_id res chain seq x y z
N MET A 1 -10.50 20.19 -25.13
CA MET A 1 -10.24 19.69 -23.76
C MET A 1 -10.72 18.25 -23.68
N PHE A 2 -9.88 17.38 -23.15
CA PHE A 2 -10.25 15.99 -22.89
C PHE A 2 -10.59 15.82 -21.42
N VAL A 3 -11.65 15.06 -21.12
CA VAL A 3 -12.06 14.71 -19.76
C VAL A 3 -12.04 13.20 -19.65
N MET A 4 -11.40 12.69 -18.59
CA MET A 4 -11.31 11.26 -18.33
C MET A 4 -11.51 10.99 -16.84
N PRO A 5 -11.89 9.76 -16.46
CA PRO A 5 -11.87 9.35 -15.06
C PRO A 5 -10.46 9.42 -14.46
N GLY A 6 -10.38 9.55 -13.16
CA GLY A 6 -9.10 9.47 -12.45
C GLY A 6 -8.42 8.12 -12.66
N ILE A 7 -7.09 8.14 -12.66
CA ILE A 7 -6.27 6.95 -12.81
C ILE A 7 -6.25 6.19 -11.48
N ILE A 8 -6.35 4.88 -11.56
CA ILE A 8 -6.22 3.98 -10.40
C ILE A 8 -4.85 3.30 -10.49
N ASP A 9 -4.01 3.51 -9.47
CA ASP A 9 -2.71 2.85 -9.37
C ASP A 9 -2.89 1.50 -8.65
N ALA A 10 -2.62 0.42 -9.36
CA ALA A 10 -2.81 -0.93 -8.83
C ALA A 10 -1.72 -1.38 -7.85
N HIS A 11 -0.61 -0.64 -7.72
CA HIS A 11 0.50 -0.99 -6.86
C HIS A 11 1.15 0.27 -6.28
N SER A 12 0.86 0.58 -5.03
CA SER A 12 1.37 1.79 -4.40
C SER A 12 1.77 1.54 -2.95
N HIS A 13 2.67 2.37 -2.46
CA HIS A 13 3.05 2.47 -1.05
C HIS A 13 2.81 3.88 -0.50
N LEU A 14 2.11 4.73 -1.27
CA LEU A 14 1.77 6.10 -0.86
C LEU A 14 0.88 6.10 0.39
N ALA A 15 0.98 7.16 1.17
CA ALA A 15 0.18 7.41 2.36
C ALA A 15 0.33 6.32 3.43
N LEU A 16 1.48 5.66 3.48
CA LEU A 16 1.79 4.64 4.49
C LEU A 16 3.01 5.07 5.30
N ASP A 17 2.90 5.00 6.63
CA ASP A 17 4.04 5.27 7.52
C ASP A 17 5.04 4.12 7.54
N ALA A 18 4.55 2.89 7.32
CA ALA A 18 5.38 1.70 7.25
C ALA A 18 4.87 0.76 6.16
N ILE A 19 5.79 0.18 5.40
CA ILE A 19 5.44 -0.68 4.26
C ILE A 19 5.99 -2.10 4.39
N ASN A 20 6.87 -2.35 5.35
CA ASN A 20 7.45 -3.68 5.56
C ASN A 20 7.37 -4.07 7.04
N GLU A 21 6.93 -5.30 7.26
CA GLU A 21 7.05 -6.00 8.51
C GLU A 21 7.97 -7.20 8.28
N ALA A 22 9.17 -7.15 8.83
CA ALA A 22 10.23 -8.10 8.48
C ALA A 22 10.57 -9.08 9.63
N THR A 23 9.67 -9.24 10.60
CA THR A 23 9.90 -10.17 11.72
C THR A 23 9.85 -11.63 11.30
N ALA A 24 9.12 -11.95 10.24
CA ALA A 24 8.99 -13.30 9.71
C ALA A 24 8.78 -13.28 8.19
N PRO A 25 9.06 -14.39 7.48
CA PRO A 25 8.75 -14.48 6.05
C PRO A 25 7.26 -14.43 5.72
N VAL A 26 6.42 -14.77 6.69
CA VAL A 26 4.96 -14.76 6.56
C VAL A 26 4.38 -13.91 7.67
N THR A 27 3.74 -12.78 7.29
CA THR A 27 3.12 -11.82 8.21
C THR A 27 1.70 -11.48 7.76
N ALA A 28 0.93 -12.49 7.42
CA ALA A 28 -0.41 -12.33 6.86
C ALA A 28 -1.39 -11.65 7.83
N GLU A 29 -1.10 -11.65 9.12
CA GLU A 29 -1.90 -10.98 10.15
C GLU A 29 -1.72 -9.46 10.16
N VAL A 30 -0.68 -8.94 9.51
CA VAL A 30 -0.43 -7.49 9.44
C VAL A 30 -1.35 -6.85 8.42
N PHE A 31 -1.91 -5.69 8.76
CA PHE A 31 -2.81 -4.95 7.88
C PHE A 31 -2.21 -3.57 7.58
N VAL A 32 -1.92 -3.31 6.31
CA VAL A 32 -1.29 -2.06 5.88
C VAL A 32 -2.17 -0.84 6.15
N GLY A 33 -3.49 -1.02 6.18
CA GLY A 33 -4.43 0.06 6.49
C GLY A 33 -4.22 0.71 7.86
N ASP A 34 -3.60 0.00 8.80
CA ASP A 34 -3.29 0.55 10.13
C ASP A 34 -2.14 1.58 10.08
N ALA A 35 -1.37 1.61 9.01
CA ALA A 35 -0.26 2.53 8.81
C ALA A 35 -0.61 3.71 7.88
N MET A 36 -1.88 3.91 7.54
CA MET A 36 -2.30 4.97 6.62
C MET A 36 -2.06 6.35 7.22
N ASN A 37 -1.42 7.22 6.43
CA ASN A 37 -1.08 8.59 6.81
C ASN A 37 -1.80 9.59 5.90
N PRO A 38 -2.86 10.28 6.39
CA PRO A 38 -3.60 11.24 5.58
C PRO A 38 -2.83 12.54 5.32
N PHE A 39 -1.71 12.76 6.02
CA PHE A 39 -0.88 13.96 5.89
C PHE A 39 0.22 13.82 4.83
N ASP A 40 0.35 12.66 4.20
CA ASP A 40 1.38 12.44 3.20
C ASP A 40 1.18 13.37 2.00
N VAL A 41 2.16 14.23 1.73
CA VAL A 41 2.14 15.14 0.58
C VAL A 41 2.09 14.40 -0.76
N GLY A 42 2.48 13.12 -0.78
CA GLY A 42 2.36 12.26 -1.93
C GLY A 42 0.91 12.13 -2.43
N ILE A 43 -0.06 12.22 -1.52
CA ILE A 43 -1.49 12.23 -1.88
C ILE A 43 -1.81 13.45 -2.76
N TYR A 44 -1.35 14.63 -2.36
CA TYR A 44 -1.54 15.84 -3.13
C TYR A 44 -0.90 15.73 -4.52
N ARG A 45 0.32 15.22 -4.58
CA ARG A 45 1.06 15.05 -5.84
C ARG A 45 0.38 14.05 -6.77
N ALA A 46 -0.11 12.95 -6.23
CA ALA A 46 -0.86 11.96 -7.00
C ALA A 46 -2.13 12.55 -7.61
N LEU A 47 -2.92 13.27 -6.79
CA LEU A 47 -4.13 13.95 -7.24
C LEU A 47 -3.83 14.99 -8.32
N ALA A 48 -2.78 15.79 -8.14
CA ALA A 48 -2.35 16.78 -9.14
C ALA A 48 -1.97 16.14 -10.47
N GLY A 49 -1.46 14.91 -10.44
CA GLY A 49 -1.13 14.13 -11.63
C GLY A 49 -2.28 13.31 -12.21
N GLY A 50 -3.46 13.37 -11.60
CA GLY A 50 -4.65 12.65 -12.08
C GLY A 50 -4.85 11.25 -11.50
N VAL A 51 -4.03 10.82 -10.55
CA VAL A 51 -4.21 9.54 -9.84
C VAL A 51 -5.12 9.77 -8.64
N THR A 52 -6.29 9.15 -8.64
CA THR A 52 -7.34 9.41 -7.64
C THR A 52 -7.56 8.27 -6.66
N ALA A 53 -7.06 7.09 -6.97
CA ALA A 53 -7.17 5.93 -6.10
C ALA A 53 -5.94 5.04 -6.28
N ALA A 54 -5.65 4.23 -5.28
CA ALA A 54 -4.55 3.28 -5.35
C ALA A 54 -4.81 2.05 -4.49
N HIS A 55 -4.25 0.93 -4.92
CA HIS A 55 -4.13 -0.26 -4.09
C HIS A 55 -2.80 -0.20 -3.33
N ALA A 56 -2.90 0.14 -2.05
CA ALA A 56 -1.75 0.24 -1.16
C ALA A 56 -1.47 -1.12 -0.53
N MET A 57 -0.22 -1.51 -0.56
CA MET A 57 0.19 -2.81 -0.02
C MET A 57 1.58 -2.75 0.57
N HIS A 58 1.93 -3.80 1.31
CA HIS A 58 3.26 -3.96 1.87
C HIS A 58 4.34 -3.93 0.79
N GLY A 59 5.56 -3.58 1.20
CA GLY A 59 6.73 -3.83 0.41
C GLY A 59 6.99 -5.33 0.23
N SER A 60 8.04 -5.68 -0.49
CA SER A 60 8.33 -7.06 -0.89
C SER A 60 9.34 -7.77 0.00
N ALA A 61 9.49 -7.34 1.26
CA ALA A 61 10.43 -7.97 2.19
C ALA A 61 10.02 -9.39 2.60
N ASN A 62 8.72 -9.67 2.66
CA ASN A 62 8.17 -10.96 3.09
C ASN A 62 7.57 -11.71 1.92
N ALA A 63 7.72 -13.05 1.90
CA ALA A 63 7.11 -13.89 0.88
C ALA A 63 5.58 -13.80 0.93
N ILE A 64 4.99 -13.83 2.12
CA ILE A 64 3.60 -13.50 2.36
C ILE A 64 3.59 -12.32 3.33
N GLY A 65 3.27 -11.14 2.81
CA GLY A 65 3.11 -9.92 3.60
C GLY A 65 1.73 -9.85 4.24
N GLY A 66 1.35 -8.66 4.67
CA GLY A 66 0.05 -8.45 5.27
C GLY A 66 -1.03 -8.11 4.25
N GLU A 67 -2.18 -7.76 4.77
CA GLU A 67 -3.32 -7.34 3.97
C GLU A 67 -3.10 -5.93 3.40
N GLY A 68 -3.48 -5.75 2.14
CA GLY A 68 -3.50 -4.45 1.48
C GLY A 68 -4.80 -3.70 1.69
N GLU A 69 -4.80 -2.43 1.30
CA GLU A 69 -5.96 -1.54 1.38
C GLU A 69 -6.12 -0.78 0.07
N THR A 70 -7.34 -0.74 -0.45
CA THR A 70 -7.64 0.16 -1.57
C THR A 70 -8.05 1.52 -1.03
N MET A 71 -7.39 2.56 -1.50
CA MET A 71 -7.61 3.93 -1.06
C MET A 71 -8.19 4.80 -2.15
N LYS A 72 -9.07 5.73 -1.75
CA LYS A 72 -9.43 6.89 -2.56
C LYS A 72 -8.65 8.07 -2.01
N PHE A 73 -7.87 8.72 -2.85
CA PHE A 73 -7.05 9.83 -2.41
C PHE A 73 -7.90 11.07 -2.09
N ARG A 74 -7.67 11.61 -0.90
CA ARG A 74 -8.22 12.88 -0.43
C ARG A 74 -7.13 13.62 0.30
N TYR A 75 -6.93 14.88 -0.03
CA TYR A 75 -5.93 15.70 0.66
C TYR A 75 -6.63 16.70 1.55
N GLY A 76 -6.11 16.88 2.77
CA GLY A 76 -6.68 17.81 3.75
C GLY A 76 -7.52 17.15 4.84
N THR A 77 -7.82 15.87 4.74
CA THR A 77 -8.44 15.13 5.84
C THR A 77 -7.42 14.81 6.94
N THR A 78 -7.90 14.73 8.18
CA THR A 78 -7.08 14.32 9.33
C THR A 78 -7.38 12.89 9.77
N ASN A 79 -8.43 12.27 9.23
CA ASN A 79 -8.85 10.93 9.60
C ASN A 79 -8.43 9.91 8.54
N PRO A 80 -7.55 8.95 8.89
CA PRO A 80 -7.13 7.92 7.93
C PRO A 80 -8.29 7.14 7.30
N ASN A 81 -9.38 6.95 8.03
CA ASN A 81 -10.54 6.21 7.52
C ASN A 81 -11.21 6.89 6.32
N ASP A 82 -11.03 8.20 6.16
CA ASP A 82 -11.56 8.92 4.99
C ASP A 82 -10.87 8.54 3.69
N LEU A 83 -9.71 7.88 3.76
CA LEU A 83 -8.97 7.38 2.60
C LEU A 83 -9.42 5.99 2.16
N ARG A 84 -10.15 5.26 2.99
CA ARG A 84 -10.55 3.90 2.66
C ARG A 84 -11.64 3.89 1.59
N MET A 85 -11.48 3.02 0.60
CA MET A 85 -12.53 2.78 -0.39
C MET A 85 -13.50 1.74 0.16
N GLN A 86 -14.72 2.16 0.47
CA GLN A 86 -15.75 1.25 0.95
C GLN A 86 -16.13 0.24 -0.14
N GLY A 87 -16.32 -1.00 0.27
CA GLY A 87 -16.72 -2.08 -0.65
C GLY A 87 -15.57 -2.67 -1.46
N ALA A 88 -14.34 -2.15 -1.33
CA ALA A 88 -13.20 -2.75 -1.98
C ALA A 88 -12.89 -4.12 -1.36
N PRO A 89 -12.49 -5.12 -2.18
CA PRO A 89 -12.16 -6.43 -1.65
C PRO A 89 -10.89 -6.39 -0.80
N ARG A 90 -10.81 -7.28 0.15
CA ARG A 90 -9.60 -7.49 0.93
C ARG A 90 -8.58 -8.23 0.07
N THR A 91 -7.32 -7.89 0.26
CA THR A 91 -6.21 -8.45 -0.50
C THR A 91 -5.08 -8.83 0.42
N ILE A 92 -4.19 -9.69 -0.07
CA ILE A 92 -2.98 -10.07 0.64
C ILE A 92 -1.80 -10.00 -0.33
N LYS A 93 -0.65 -9.55 0.16
CA LYS A 93 0.55 -9.37 -0.65
C LYS A 93 1.40 -10.62 -0.65
N PHE A 94 1.74 -11.09 -1.84
CA PHE A 94 2.78 -12.10 -2.06
C PHE A 94 3.96 -11.48 -2.80
N ALA A 95 5.16 -11.87 -2.41
CA ALA A 95 6.39 -11.49 -3.09
C ALA A 95 7.26 -12.74 -3.26
N LEU A 96 7.49 -13.13 -4.51
CA LEU A 96 8.12 -14.40 -4.84
C LEU A 96 9.51 -14.22 -5.46
N GLY A 97 10.08 -13.03 -5.36
CA GLY A 97 11.34 -12.69 -5.98
C GLY A 97 12.51 -12.65 -5.02
N GLU A 98 13.49 -11.83 -5.38
CA GLU A 98 14.76 -11.70 -4.66
C GLU A 98 14.61 -11.08 -3.27
N ASN A 99 13.70 -10.10 -3.10
CA ASN A 99 13.63 -9.34 -1.87
C ASN A 99 13.32 -10.18 -0.63
N PRO A 100 12.31 -11.08 -0.63
CA PRO A 100 12.08 -11.96 0.53
C PRO A 100 13.25 -12.91 0.76
N THR A 101 13.87 -13.39 -0.31
CA THR A 101 15.04 -14.27 -0.23
C THR A 101 16.20 -13.57 0.42
N ARG A 102 16.45 -12.30 0.07
CA ARG A 102 17.53 -11.51 0.64
C ARG A 102 17.30 -11.15 2.11
N VAL A 103 16.05 -10.87 2.50
CA VAL A 103 15.71 -10.45 3.87
C VAL A 103 15.63 -11.65 4.83
N HIS A 104 15.00 -12.75 4.40
CA HIS A 104 14.70 -13.91 5.25
C HIS A 104 15.43 -15.17 4.83
N GLY A 105 15.96 -15.22 3.63
CA GLY A 105 16.78 -16.33 3.19
C GLY A 105 18.02 -16.42 4.08
N SER A 106 18.26 -17.57 4.68
CA SER A 106 19.46 -17.75 5.44
C SER A 106 20.67 -17.58 4.54
N GLY A 107 21.69 -16.87 4.99
CA GLY A 107 22.97 -16.85 4.30
C GLY A 107 23.58 -18.25 4.15
N ASN A 108 22.91 -19.24 4.65
CA ASN A 108 23.34 -20.64 4.63
C ASN A 108 22.60 -21.48 3.58
N GLY A 109 21.94 -20.84 2.70
CA GLY A 109 21.32 -21.58 1.62
C GLY A 109 19.95 -21.29 1.35
#